data_7f16a92a5a1d8041e2adc425c79dc242
#
_entry.id   7f16a92a5a1d8041e2adc425c79dc242
#
_cell.length_a   1.000
_cell.length_b   1.000
_cell.length_c   1.000
_cell.angle_alpha   90.00
_cell.angle_beta   90.00
_cell.angle_gamma   90.00
#
_symmetry.space_group_name_H-M   'P 1'
#
loop_
_entity.id
_entity.type
_entity.pdbx_description
1 polymer ?
#
loop_
_entity_poly.entity_id
_entity_poly.type
_entity_poly.pdbx_seq_one_letter_code
_entity_poly.pdbx_strand_id
1 'polypeptide(L)'
;MEEKGKILIIDDNEDVLFALNLLLEPYMEQIRVTTQPTRIEHFMTTFHPDVILLDMNFQRDAISGQEGFDYLKQILRIDPQAVVVFMTAYADTGKAVQAIKAGATDFISKPSEKEKLLATLSAAVKLSRSRQEVGRLQNEVQALKGDDRIPELIGNSPAIQKVKETIYKLSDTDANLLILGENGTGKDLAA
;
A
#
# COMPACT_ATOMS: atom_id res chain seq x y z
N MET A 1 -17.73 13.99 -10.91
CA MET A 1 -17.41 14.56 -9.57
C MET A 1 -15.97 14.23 -9.26
N GLU A 2 -15.16 15.22 -8.91
CA GLU A 2 -13.81 14.93 -8.42
C GLU A 2 -13.91 14.16 -7.11
N GLU A 3 -13.19 13.05 -7.02
CA GLU A 3 -13.18 12.23 -5.81
C GLU A 3 -12.37 12.96 -4.72
N LYS A 4 -13.07 13.35 -3.66
CA LYS A 4 -12.44 13.95 -2.49
C LYS A 4 -11.84 12.83 -1.62
N GLY A 5 -10.62 13.03 -1.14
CA GLY A 5 -9.91 12.08 -0.29
C GLY A 5 -9.54 12.66 1.07
N LYS A 6 -9.07 11.79 1.96
CA LYS A 6 -8.53 12.14 3.28
C LYS A 6 -7.05 12.45 3.17
N ILE A 7 -6.64 13.60 3.66
CA ILE A 7 -5.23 14.05 3.61
C ILE A 7 -4.67 14.22 5.02
N LEU A 8 -3.47 13.69 5.23
CA LEU A 8 -2.62 14.01 6.37
C LEU A 8 -1.49 14.94 5.92
N ILE A 9 -1.34 16.10 6.55
CA ILE A 9 -0.28 17.08 6.26
C ILE A 9 0.68 17.11 7.45
N ILE A 10 1.96 16.94 7.18
CA ILE A 10 3.02 16.89 8.17
C ILE A 10 4.09 17.92 7.81
N ASP A 11 4.21 18.94 8.61
CA ASP A 11 5.13 20.07 8.41
C ASP A 11 5.43 20.69 9.78
N ASP A 12 6.65 21.05 10.09
CA ASP A 12 7.00 21.64 11.38
C ASP A 12 6.62 23.13 11.50
N ASN A 13 6.22 23.76 10.40
CA ASN A 13 5.78 25.13 10.34
C ASN A 13 4.25 25.23 10.42
N GLU A 14 3.74 25.76 11.53
CA GLU A 14 2.30 25.94 11.79
C GLU A 14 1.62 26.87 10.76
N ASP A 15 2.30 27.90 10.27
CA ASP A 15 1.75 28.81 9.27
C ASP A 15 1.53 28.11 7.93
N VAL A 16 2.44 27.21 7.54
CA VAL A 16 2.30 26.38 6.35
C VAL A 16 1.13 25.41 6.50
N LEU A 17 1.02 24.75 7.65
CA LEU A 17 -0.11 23.87 7.96
C LEU A 17 -1.44 24.60 7.91
N PHE A 18 -1.53 25.79 8.50
CA PHE A 18 -2.73 26.61 8.48
C PHE A 18 -3.11 27.02 7.06
N ALA A 19 -2.15 27.54 6.29
CA ALA A 19 -2.38 27.96 4.90
C ALA A 19 -2.83 26.80 4.01
N LEU A 20 -2.19 25.63 4.10
CA LEU A 20 -2.56 24.44 3.35
C LEU A 20 -3.93 23.91 3.77
N ASN A 21 -4.24 23.88 5.06
CA ASN A 21 -5.55 23.45 5.54
C ASN A 21 -6.67 24.33 4.96
N LEU A 22 -6.51 25.65 5.05
CA LEU A 22 -7.49 26.59 4.50
C LEU A 22 -7.65 26.48 2.98
N LEU A 23 -6.53 26.30 2.28
CA LEU A 23 -6.52 26.16 0.81
C LEU A 23 -7.21 24.89 0.35
N LEU A 24 -7.00 23.77 1.05
CA LEU A 24 -7.41 22.42 0.64
C LEU A 24 -8.80 22.02 1.16
N GLU A 25 -9.30 22.67 2.22
CA GLU A 25 -10.59 22.36 2.86
C GLU A 25 -11.77 22.22 1.86
N PRO A 26 -11.94 23.09 0.84
CA PRO A 26 -13.04 22.96 -0.12
C PRO A 26 -12.90 21.73 -1.04
N TYR A 27 -11.70 21.18 -1.21
CA TYR A 27 -11.36 20.17 -2.22
C TYR A 27 -11.18 18.76 -1.64
N MET A 28 -11.02 18.64 -0.31
CA MET A 28 -10.77 17.38 0.37
C MET A 28 -11.98 16.94 1.19
N GLU A 29 -12.05 15.63 1.47
CA GLU A 29 -13.09 15.06 2.34
C GLU A 29 -12.81 15.39 3.80
N GLN A 30 -11.58 15.12 4.23
CA GLN A 30 -11.07 15.43 5.56
C GLN A 30 -9.59 15.76 5.50
N ILE A 31 -9.17 16.70 6.35
CA ILE A 31 -7.77 17.07 6.50
C ILE A 31 -7.37 16.90 7.97
N ARG A 32 -6.21 16.31 8.18
CA ARG A 32 -5.50 16.31 9.46
C ARG A 32 -4.13 16.94 9.27
N VAL A 33 -3.72 17.75 10.21
CA VAL A 33 -2.43 18.42 10.21
C VAL A 33 -1.66 18.10 11.48
N THR A 34 -0.34 18.03 11.40
CA THR A 34 0.51 17.84 12.58
C THR A 34 1.89 18.42 12.36
N THR A 35 2.41 19.08 13.39
CA THR A 35 3.83 19.51 13.46
C THR A 35 4.74 18.42 14.01
N GLN A 36 4.17 17.27 14.44
CA GLN A 36 4.89 16.20 15.12
C GLN A 36 4.91 14.93 14.25
N PRO A 37 6.02 14.66 13.54
CA PRO A 37 6.15 13.45 12.73
C PRO A 37 6.05 12.15 13.56
N THR A 38 6.34 12.19 14.84
CA THR A 38 6.20 11.05 15.75
C THR A 38 4.75 10.53 15.86
N ARG A 39 3.75 11.33 15.43
CA ARG A 39 2.34 10.94 15.40
C ARG A 39 1.90 10.25 14.11
N ILE A 40 2.81 10.03 13.17
CA ILE A 40 2.51 9.39 11.87
C ILE A 40 1.78 8.05 12.07
N GLU A 41 2.33 7.15 12.88
CA GLU A 41 1.75 5.83 13.13
C GLU A 41 0.32 5.92 13.67
N HIS A 42 0.10 6.83 14.63
CA HIS A 42 -1.24 7.07 15.17
C HIS A 42 -2.23 7.52 14.09
N PHE A 43 -1.85 8.47 13.23
CA PHE A 43 -2.74 8.92 12.17
C PHE A 43 -2.96 7.86 11.08
N MET A 44 -1.95 7.08 10.75
CA MET A 44 -2.12 5.99 9.78
C MET A 44 -3.11 4.93 10.27
N THR A 45 -3.11 4.63 11.58
CA THR A 45 -3.98 3.60 12.18
C THR A 45 -5.38 4.10 12.54
N THR A 46 -5.58 5.40 12.83
CA THR A 46 -6.86 5.94 13.30
C THR A 46 -7.59 6.76 12.26
N PHE A 47 -6.87 7.46 11.40
CA PHE A 47 -7.43 8.35 10.39
C PHE A 47 -7.47 7.71 8.99
N HIS A 48 -6.53 6.79 8.69
CA HIS A 48 -6.39 6.12 7.39
C HIS A 48 -6.37 7.13 6.23
N PRO A 49 -5.33 7.97 6.12
CA PRO A 49 -5.25 8.97 5.06
C PRO A 49 -5.10 8.32 3.68
N ASP A 50 -5.80 8.85 2.67
CA ASP A 50 -5.60 8.47 1.27
C ASP A 50 -4.25 9.00 0.76
N VAL A 51 -3.86 10.20 1.21
CA VAL A 51 -2.61 10.85 0.81
C VAL A 51 -1.93 11.46 2.04
N ILE A 52 -0.62 11.31 2.11
CA ILE A 52 0.22 11.97 3.10
C ILE A 52 1.06 13.02 2.39
N LEU A 53 0.88 14.28 2.75
CA LEU A 53 1.66 15.40 2.30
C LEU A 53 2.74 15.68 3.37
N LEU A 54 3.99 15.36 3.05
CA LEU A 54 5.11 15.32 4.00
C LEU A 54 6.14 16.39 3.66
N ASP A 55 6.47 17.24 4.62
CA ASP A 55 7.64 18.12 4.45
C ASP A 55 8.94 17.29 4.36
N MET A 56 9.82 17.71 3.48
CA MET A 56 11.13 17.07 3.34
C MET A 56 12.13 17.55 4.40
N ASN A 57 12.00 18.80 4.84
CA ASN A 57 12.98 19.47 5.70
C ASN A 57 12.33 19.87 7.03
N PHE A 58 12.67 19.17 8.10
CA PHE A 58 12.29 19.52 9.46
C PHE A 58 13.41 20.36 10.12
N GLN A 59 13.08 21.06 11.23
CA GLN A 59 13.98 22.02 11.88
C GLN A 59 15.35 21.48 12.26
N ARG A 60 15.47 20.19 12.52
CA ARG A 60 16.75 19.56 12.88
C ARG A 60 17.68 19.36 11.69
N ASP A 61 17.12 19.32 10.47
CA ASP A 61 17.86 19.04 9.23
C ASP A 61 17.33 19.85 8.05
N ALA A 62 17.39 21.17 8.18
CA ALA A 62 16.89 22.09 7.15
C ALA A 62 17.63 21.98 5.78
N ILE A 63 18.76 21.27 5.71
CA ILE A 63 19.63 21.23 4.52
C ILE A 63 19.64 19.87 3.85
N SER A 64 19.78 18.76 4.59
CA SER A 64 19.97 17.44 3.98
C SER A 64 18.66 16.79 3.52
N GLY A 65 17.55 17.04 4.24
CA GLY A 65 16.26 16.38 4.02
C GLY A 65 16.24 14.92 4.49
N GLN A 66 17.25 14.45 5.21
CA GLN A 66 17.36 13.06 5.67
C GLN A 66 16.20 12.66 6.57
N GLU A 67 15.73 13.58 7.44
CA GLU A 67 14.59 13.31 8.32
C GLU A 67 13.32 12.98 7.53
N GLY A 68 13.02 13.73 6.46
CA GLY A 68 11.88 13.45 5.58
C GLY A 68 11.96 12.04 4.97
N PHE A 69 13.16 11.63 4.52
CA PHE A 69 13.37 10.27 4.00
C PHE A 69 13.19 9.19 5.07
N ASP A 70 13.58 9.44 6.29
CA ASP A 70 13.41 8.47 7.37
C ASP A 70 11.93 8.32 7.76
N TYR A 71 11.16 9.42 7.77
CA TYR A 71 9.70 9.38 7.93
C TYR A 71 9.01 8.68 6.75
N LEU A 72 9.45 8.91 5.51
CA LEU A 72 8.95 8.16 4.36
C LEU A 72 9.14 6.65 4.54
N LYS A 73 10.34 6.22 4.94
CA LYS A 73 10.62 4.80 5.22
C LYS A 73 9.73 4.25 6.33
N GLN A 74 9.48 5.04 7.39
CA GLN A 74 8.57 4.65 8.48
C GLN A 74 7.14 4.44 7.94
N ILE A 75 6.62 5.39 7.16
CA ILE A 75 5.29 5.30 6.53
C ILE A 75 5.20 4.02 5.68
N LEU A 76 6.16 3.79 4.80
CA LEU A 76 6.15 2.65 3.88
C LEU A 76 6.38 1.29 4.58
N ARG A 77 6.92 1.28 5.80
CA ARG A 77 6.94 0.06 6.64
C ARG A 77 5.58 -0.26 7.25
N ILE A 78 4.80 0.77 7.60
CA ILE A 78 3.45 0.60 8.16
C ILE A 78 2.49 0.20 7.04
N ASP A 79 2.53 0.91 5.93
CA ASP A 79 1.73 0.62 4.73
C ASP A 79 2.59 0.77 3.46
N PRO A 80 3.03 -0.36 2.84
CA PRO A 80 3.79 -0.33 1.59
C PRO A 80 3.05 0.29 0.40
N GLN A 81 1.72 0.43 0.49
CA GLN A 81 0.88 1.03 -0.55
C GLN A 81 0.55 2.49 -0.28
N ALA A 82 1.03 3.06 0.84
CA ALA A 82 0.79 4.46 1.19
C ALA A 82 1.20 5.40 0.05
N VAL A 83 0.38 6.41 -0.18
CA VAL A 83 0.64 7.45 -1.19
C VAL A 83 1.21 8.67 -0.47
N VAL A 84 2.51 8.91 -0.67
CA VAL A 84 3.24 9.99 -0.03
C VAL A 84 3.69 10.99 -1.08
N VAL A 85 3.34 12.26 -0.89
CA VAL A 85 3.78 13.41 -1.69
C VAL A 85 4.68 14.29 -0.84
N PHE A 86 5.92 14.48 -1.27
CA PHE A 86 6.83 15.39 -0.57
C PHE A 86 6.53 16.85 -0.89
N MET A 87 6.71 17.72 0.12
CA MET A 87 6.84 19.16 -0.05
C MET A 87 8.30 19.57 0.19
N THR A 88 8.86 20.42 -0.65
CA THR A 88 10.24 20.91 -0.50
C THR A 88 10.35 22.39 -0.82
N ALA A 89 11.11 23.14 -0.02
CA ALA A 89 11.43 24.52 -0.30
C ALA A 89 12.47 24.69 -1.44
N TYR A 90 13.17 23.63 -1.79
CA TYR A 90 14.20 23.64 -2.81
C TYR A 90 13.77 22.79 -4.00
N ALA A 91 13.69 23.41 -5.18
CA ALA A 91 13.48 22.72 -6.45
C ALA A 91 14.76 21.99 -6.92
N ASP A 92 15.40 21.21 -6.03
CA ASP A 92 16.55 20.39 -6.36
C ASP A 92 16.06 19.10 -7.04
N THR A 93 16.28 19.05 -8.34
CA THR A 93 15.93 17.88 -9.16
C THR A 93 16.60 16.59 -8.67
N GLY A 94 17.80 16.70 -8.05
CA GLY A 94 18.49 15.55 -7.46
C GLY A 94 17.72 14.95 -6.28
N LYS A 95 17.24 15.79 -5.36
CA LYS A 95 16.42 15.36 -4.22
C LYS A 95 15.06 14.80 -4.65
N ALA A 96 14.44 15.40 -5.66
CA ALA A 96 13.19 14.91 -6.23
C ALA A 96 13.35 13.48 -6.77
N VAL A 97 14.40 13.23 -7.56
CA VAL A 97 14.70 11.88 -8.08
C VAL A 97 14.98 10.90 -6.94
N GLN A 98 15.71 11.32 -5.91
CA GLN A 98 15.96 10.48 -4.73
C GLN A 98 14.65 10.14 -3.98
N ALA A 99 13.73 11.10 -3.84
CA ALA A 99 12.44 10.90 -3.20
C ALA A 99 11.61 9.82 -3.91
N ILE A 100 11.50 9.90 -5.24
CA ILE A 100 10.80 8.90 -6.04
C ILE A 100 11.47 7.52 -5.93
N LYS A 101 12.81 7.46 -6.01
CA LYS A 101 13.56 6.20 -5.81
C LYS A 101 13.39 5.61 -4.41
N ALA A 102 13.16 6.44 -3.41
CA ALA A 102 12.91 6.02 -2.04
C ALA A 102 11.47 5.54 -1.80
N GLY A 103 10.59 5.68 -2.79
CA GLY A 103 9.19 5.22 -2.74
C GLY A 103 8.15 6.32 -2.56
N ALA A 104 8.52 7.60 -2.57
CA ALA A 104 7.54 8.67 -2.64
C ALA A 104 6.78 8.62 -3.98
N THR A 105 5.50 8.96 -3.93
CA THR A 105 4.65 8.96 -5.12
C THR A 105 4.92 10.16 -6.02
N ASP A 106 5.12 11.33 -5.41
CA ASP A 106 5.38 12.59 -6.11
C ASP A 106 6.06 13.59 -5.18
N PHE A 107 6.40 14.78 -5.71
CA PHE A 107 6.91 15.90 -4.93
C PHE A 107 6.37 17.23 -5.43
N ILE A 108 6.28 18.22 -4.53
CA ILE A 108 5.79 19.58 -4.79
C ILE A 108 6.78 20.58 -4.21
N SER A 109 7.17 21.59 -5.00
CA SER A 109 7.99 22.70 -4.52
C SER A 109 7.17 23.70 -3.72
N LYS A 110 7.69 24.23 -2.63
CA LYS A 110 7.15 25.38 -1.87
C LYS A 110 7.80 26.68 -2.35
N PRO A 111 7.07 27.80 -2.58
CA PRO A 111 5.62 27.87 -2.73
C PRO A 111 5.18 27.19 -4.04
N SER A 112 4.03 26.54 -4.04
CA SER A 112 3.48 25.97 -5.27
C SER A 112 2.25 26.75 -5.74
N GLU A 113 2.05 26.76 -7.06
CA GLU A 113 0.81 27.25 -7.63
C GLU A 113 -0.37 26.36 -7.17
N LYS A 114 -1.48 26.98 -6.81
CA LYS A 114 -2.67 26.28 -6.32
C LYS A 114 -3.11 25.17 -7.25
N GLU A 115 -3.16 25.46 -8.54
CA GLU A 115 -3.60 24.53 -9.60
C GLU A 115 -2.72 23.29 -9.65
N LYS A 116 -1.40 23.47 -9.55
CA LYS A 116 -0.42 22.37 -9.52
C LYS A 116 -0.58 21.51 -8.28
N LEU A 117 -0.71 22.14 -7.11
CA LEU A 117 -0.94 21.43 -5.84
C LEU A 117 -2.21 20.59 -5.93
N LEU A 118 -3.34 21.17 -6.36
CA LEU A 118 -4.60 20.46 -6.48
C LEU A 118 -4.55 19.33 -7.51
N ALA A 119 -3.91 19.54 -8.66
CA ALA A 119 -3.75 18.49 -9.67
C ALA A 119 -2.95 17.30 -9.15
N THR A 120 -1.81 17.55 -8.47
CA THR A 120 -0.98 16.51 -7.87
C THR A 120 -1.76 15.75 -6.79
N LEU A 121 -2.44 16.44 -5.89
CA LEU A 121 -3.22 15.79 -4.83
C LEU A 121 -4.41 15.00 -5.38
N SER A 122 -5.11 15.51 -6.40
CA SER A 122 -6.20 14.77 -7.07
C SER A 122 -5.68 13.48 -7.70
N ALA A 123 -4.54 13.52 -8.39
CA ALA A 123 -3.90 12.34 -8.95
C ALA A 123 -3.48 11.33 -7.86
N ALA A 124 -2.93 11.83 -6.75
CA ALA A 124 -2.52 11.03 -5.61
C ALA A 124 -3.72 10.33 -4.93
N VAL A 125 -4.86 11.02 -4.74
CA VAL A 125 -6.09 10.43 -4.19
C VAL A 125 -6.62 9.32 -5.11
N LYS A 126 -6.66 9.55 -6.43
CA LYS A 126 -7.09 8.53 -7.39
C LYS A 126 -6.20 7.29 -7.35
N LEU A 127 -4.88 7.49 -7.26
CA LEU A 127 -3.93 6.39 -7.14
C LEU A 127 -4.15 5.58 -5.84
N SER A 128 -4.32 6.25 -4.71
CA SER A 128 -4.60 5.60 -3.43
C SER A 128 -5.85 4.73 -3.49
N ARG A 129 -6.95 5.28 -4.01
CA ARG A 129 -8.21 4.54 -4.14
C ARG A 129 -8.10 3.36 -5.10
N SER A 130 -7.38 3.53 -6.22
CA SER A 130 -7.12 2.43 -7.15
C SER A 130 -6.34 1.30 -6.47
N ARG A 131 -5.32 1.62 -5.65
CA ARG A 131 -4.57 0.61 -4.88
C ARG A 131 -5.45 -0.10 -3.86
N GLN A 132 -6.29 0.63 -3.13
CA GLN A 132 -7.22 0.07 -2.14
C GLN A 132 -8.23 -0.87 -2.83
N GLU A 133 -8.78 -0.49 -3.98
CA GLU A 133 -9.73 -1.32 -4.72
C GLU A 133 -9.08 -2.60 -5.25
N VAL A 134 -7.87 -2.51 -5.80
CA VAL A 134 -7.12 -3.69 -6.21
C VAL A 134 -6.87 -4.64 -5.02
N GLY A 135 -6.46 -4.10 -3.87
CA GLY A 135 -6.27 -4.89 -2.65
C GLY A 135 -7.56 -5.56 -2.17
N ARG A 136 -8.69 -4.82 -2.20
CA ARG A 136 -10.02 -5.36 -1.87
C ARG A 136 -10.40 -6.52 -2.79
N LEU A 137 -10.27 -6.33 -4.11
CA LEU A 137 -10.59 -7.36 -5.10
C LEU A 137 -9.69 -8.59 -4.97
N GLN A 138 -8.41 -8.41 -4.71
CA GLN A 138 -7.48 -9.51 -4.47
C GLN A 138 -7.89 -10.32 -3.24
N ASN A 139 -8.27 -9.66 -2.15
CA ASN A 139 -8.75 -10.32 -0.94
C ASN A 139 -10.08 -11.06 -1.19
N GLU A 140 -11.01 -10.48 -1.96
CA GLU A 140 -12.26 -11.14 -2.34
C GLU A 140 -12.00 -12.39 -3.21
N VAL A 141 -11.12 -12.28 -4.21
CA VAL A 141 -10.73 -13.43 -5.04
C VAL A 141 -10.08 -14.52 -4.21
N GLN A 142 -9.25 -14.15 -3.23
CA GLN A 142 -8.61 -15.10 -2.34
C GLN A 142 -9.62 -15.76 -1.38
N ALA A 143 -10.61 -15.01 -0.92
CA ALA A 143 -11.70 -15.54 -0.11
C ALA A 143 -12.64 -16.47 -0.91
N LEU A 144 -12.90 -16.14 -2.20
CA LEU A 144 -13.71 -16.95 -3.12
C LEU A 144 -12.99 -18.22 -3.58
N LYS A 145 -11.65 -18.16 -3.66
CA LYS A 145 -10.86 -19.37 -3.94
C LYS A 145 -10.95 -20.39 -2.82
N GLY A 146 -11.66 -20.05 -1.73
CA GLY A 146 -11.84 -20.92 -0.60
C GLY A 146 -10.51 -21.43 -0.05
N ASP A 147 -10.53 -22.13 1.01
CA ASP A 147 -9.40 -22.98 1.40
C ASP A 147 -9.30 -24.15 0.39
N ASP A 148 -8.96 -23.83 -0.90
CA ASP A 148 -8.41 -24.77 -1.86
C ASP A 148 -6.97 -25.13 -1.41
N ARG A 149 -6.83 -25.38 -0.16
CA ARG A 149 -5.96 -26.49 0.23
C ARG A 149 -6.65 -27.68 -0.39
N ILE A 150 -6.23 -28.08 -1.59
CA ILE A 150 -6.32 -29.47 -2.03
C ILE A 150 -5.93 -30.22 -0.77
N PRO A 151 -6.85 -30.96 -0.11
CA PRO A 151 -6.55 -31.58 1.17
C PRO A 151 -5.33 -32.46 0.91
N GLU A 152 -4.18 -32.00 1.39
CA GLU A 152 -2.91 -32.62 1.08
C GLU A 152 -2.98 -34.06 1.58
N LEU A 153 -2.78 -35.01 0.71
CA LEU A 153 -2.77 -36.43 1.07
C LEU A 153 -1.63 -36.62 2.08
N ILE A 154 -1.97 -36.53 3.39
CA ILE A 154 -0.98 -36.56 4.47
C ILE A 154 -0.54 -37.99 4.70
N GLY A 155 0.74 -38.26 4.65
CA GLY A 155 1.35 -39.56 4.97
C GLY A 155 2.72 -39.75 4.36
N ASN A 156 3.59 -40.44 5.11
CA ASN A 156 4.98 -40.73 4.73
C ASN A 156 5.24 -42.23 4.57
N SER A 157 4.19 -43.09 4.62
CA SER A 157 4.37 -44.51 4.35
C SER A 157 4.77 -44.75 2.88
N PRO A 158 5.55 -45.79 2.59
CA PRO A 158 5.93 -46.13 1.21
C PRO A 158 4.74 -46.33 0.26
N ALA A 159 3.60 -46.80 0.81
CA ALA A 159 2.36 -46.96 0.06
C ALA A 159 1.75 -45.61 -0.35
N ILE A 160 1.69 -44.63 0.55
CA ILE A 160 1.17 -43.29 0.29
C ILE A 160 2.11 -42.52 -0.67
N GLN A 161 3.42 -42.67 -0.52
CA GLN A 161 4.36 -42.04 -1.44
C GLN A 161 4.17 -42.54 -2.88
N LYS A 162 3.95 -43.84 -3.05
CA LYS A 162 3.68 -44.43 -4.37
C LYS A 162 2.37 -43.91 -4.99
N VAL A 163 1.35 -43.69 -4.14
CA VAL A 163 0.08 -43.07 -4.60
C VAL A 163 0.31 -41.62 -5.03
N LYS A 164 1.03 -40.83 -4.24
CA LYS A 164 1.39 -39.43 -4.60
C LYS A 164 2.17 -39.34 -5.91
N GLU A 165 3.18 -40.19 -6.09
CA GLU A 165 3.94 -40.27 -7.34
C GLU A 165 3.07 -40.65 -8.54
N THR A 166 2.10 -41.53 -8.34
CA THR A 166 1.19 -41.95 -9.43
C THR A 166 0.24 -40.81 -9.79
N ILE A 167 -0.32 -40.11 -8.81
CA ILE A 167 -1.17 -38.94 -9.02
C ILE A 167 -0.37 -37.88 -9.79
N TYR A 168 0.85 -37.58 -9.34
CA TYR A 168 1.71 -36.57 -9.97
C TYR A 168 2.05 -36.91 -11.43
N LYS A 169 2.27 -38.19 -11.76
CA LYS A 169 2.53 -38.64 -13.12
C LYS A 169 1.29 -38.56 -14.04
N LEU A 170 0.11 -38.63 -13.47
CA LEU A 170 -1.16 -38.60 -14.18
C LEU A 170 -1.76 -37.21 -14.32
N SER A 171 -1.38 -36.27 -13.47
CA SER A 171 -1.91 -34.89 -13.46
C SER A 171 -1.67 -34.14 -14.80
N ASP A 172 -0.66 -34.50 -15.54
CA ASP A 172 -0.34 -33.90 -16.84
C ASP A 172 -0.95 -34.69 -18.04
N THR A 173 -1.85 -35.66 -17.80
CA THR A 173 -2.44 -36.48 -18.83
C THR A 173 -3.96 -36.38 -18.84
N ASP A 174 -4.59 -36.47 -20.05
CA ASP A 174 -6.05 -36.54 -20.21
C ASP A 174 -6.60 -37.97 -19.99
N ALA A 175 -5.90 -38.83 -19.27
CA ALA A 175 -6.30 -40.20 -19.04
C ALA A 175 -7.43 -40.33 -18.00
N ASN A 176 -8.44 -41.14 -18.31
CA ASN A 176 -9.47 -41.46 -17.31
C ASN A 176 -8.89 -42.36 -16.21
N LEU A 177 -8.99 -41.92 -14.96
CA LEU A 177 -8.50 -42.63 -13.79
C LEU A 177 -9.64 -43.21 -12.98
N LEU A 178 -9.59 -44.48 -12.64
CA LEU A 178 -10.52 -45.15 -11.74
C LEU A 178 -9.82 -45.37 -10.37
N ILE A 179 -10.31 -44.72 -9.33
CA ILE A 179 -9.78 -44.87 -7.97
C ILE A 179 -10.66 -45.85 -7.19
N LEU A 180 -10.09 -46.97 -6.79
CA LEU A 180 -10.77 -48.00 -5.99
C LEU A 180 -10.25 -48.04 -4.55
N GLY A 181 -11.17 -48.23 -3.59
CA GLY A 181 -10.86 -48.33 -2.18
C GLY A 181 -12.11 -48.42 -1.32
N GLU A 182 -11.95 -48.80 -0.06
CA GLU A 182 -13.06 -48.87 0.92
C GLU A 182 -13.62 -47.49 1.26
N ASN A 183 -14.85 -47.44 1.81
CA ASN A 183 -15.42 -46.14 2.23
C ASN A 183 -14.57 -45.52 3.35
N GLY A 184 -14.29 -44.22 3.26
CA GLY A 184 -13.53 -43.47 4.25
C GLY A 184 -12.03 -43.54 4.08
N THR A 185 -11.48 -44.14 3.00
CA THR A 185 -10.03 -44.23 2.72
C THR A 185 -9.43 -42.99 2.06
N GLY A 186 -10.20 -41.90 1.91
CA GLY A 186 -9.69 -40.64 1.37
C GLY A 186 -9.54 -40.64 -0.16
N LYS A 187 -10.36 -41.39 -0.88
CA LYS A 187 -10.38 -41.39 -2.37
C LYS A 187 -10.66 -40.00 -2.93
N ASP A 188 -11.52 -39.24 -2.27
CA ASP A 188 -11.89 -37.88 -2.65
C ASP A 188 -10.72 -36.88 -2.53
N LEU A 189 -9.65 -37.25 -1.81
CA LEU A 189 -8.42 -36.46 -1.70
C LEU A 189 -7.43 -36.75 -2.84
N ALA A 190 -7.66 -37.84 -3.58
CA ALA A 190 -6.79 -38.26 -4.66
C ALA A 190 -7.38 -37.98 -6.06
N ALA A 191 -8.64 -37.58 -6.11
CA ALA A 191 -9.38 -37.20 -7.31
C ALA A 191 -9.32 -35.70 -7.55
#